data_fe63a60615b1e605df5e1b2fb4b0cf3b
#
_entry.id   fe63a60615b1e605df5e1b2fb4b0cf3b
#
_cell.length_a   1.000
_cell.length_b   1.000
_cell.length_c   1.000
_cell.angle_alpha   90.00
_cell.angle_beta   90.00
_cell.angle_gamma   90.00
#
_symmetry.space_group_name_H-M   'P 1'
#
loop_
_entity.id
_entity.type
_entity.pdbx_description
1 polymer ?
#
loop_
_entity_poly.entity_id
_entity_poly.type
_entity_poly.pdbx_seq_one_letter_code
_entity_poly.pdbx_strand_id
1 'polypeptide(L)'
;MTPSSAIVAMTPDRPPELPTGLLDRLTDRLLAWRDRKVASRGFQRWAASFPLTRPIAQRRARGLFDLVAGFVYSQVLLACVRLNLFAVLAEGPQTVAVLAGRLSLTEDAAERLLAAAVSLQLVEHRSGGRYGLGALGAPMVGDTAISAMVEHHATLYVDLADPVALLRGQAKSTALAAYWPYAAYDKPDALGAEKVSEYSALMSASQPLIAEQVLSSYPLTKHRVLLDVGGGEGTFLKAVAGAAPHLGLMMFDLPAVAERARVSLKEAGLSHRASAFGGSFFDDALPQGADIVTLVRVLFDHSDDRALMILKAARAALPADGTLLIAEPMAGTPGAEAMGDAYFGFYLLAMGKGRSRSAADLTALLHAAGFADVKLLANDMPLQTQVMVARPAADVVRPVGR
;
A
#
# COMPACT_ATOMS: atom_id res chain seq x y z
N MET A 1 -24.83 -40.99 28.61
CA MET A 1 -24.39 -39.87 29.48
C MET A 1 -22.91 -39.66 29.19
N THR A 2 -22.61 -38.70 28.35
CA THR A 2 -21.25 -38.24 28.04
C THR A 2 -21.11 -36.80 28.53
N PRO A 3 -20.03 -36.42 29.25
CA PRO A 3 -19.92 -35.08 29.80
C PRO A 3 -19.50 -34.07 28.70
N SER A 4 -20.26 -32.98 28.66
CA SER A 4 -19.99 -31.79 27.84
C SER A 4 -18.75 -31.08 28.38
N SER A 5 -17.67 -31.06 27.58
CA SER A 5 -16.49 -30.22 27.86
C SER A 5 -16.82 -28.77 27.58
N ALA A 6 -17.01 -27.98 28.63
CA ALA A 6 -17.07 -26.53 28.52
C ALA A 6 -15.69 -25.98 28.14
N ILE A 7 -15.59 -25.41 26.94
CA ILE A 7 -14.44 -24.61 26.51
C ILE A 7 -14.49 -23.30 27.31
N VAL A 8 -13.63 -23.19 28.32
CA VAL A 8 -13.36 -21.95 29.01
C VAL A 8 -12.64 -21.01 28.04
N ALA A 9 -13.32 -19.98 27.60
CA ALA A 9 -12.72 -18.91 26.83
C ALA A 9 -11.68 -18.20 27.71
N MET A 10 -10.40 -18.43 27.45
CA MET A 10 -9.32 -17.62 28.03
C MET A 10 -9.46 -16.19 27.51
N THR A 11 -9.86 -15.27 28.37
CA THR A 11 -9.71 -13.85 28.12
C THR A 11 -8.20 -13.56 27.98
N PRO A 12 -7.76 -12.90 26.89
CA PRO A 12 -6.36 -12.52 26.79
C PRO A 12 -6.01 -11.56 27.92
N ASP A 13 -4.93 -11.88 28.65
CA ASP A 13 -4.37 -11.00 29.66
C ASP A 13 -4.19 -9.61 29.10
N ARG A 14 -4.83 -8.62 29.72
CA ARG A 14 -4.60 -7.21 29.41
C ARG A 14 -3.13 -6.91 29.69
N PRO A 15 -2.39 -6.32 28.73
CA PRO A 15 -1.04 -5.87 29.03
C PRO A 15 -1.07 -4.92 30.24
N PRO A 16 -0.08 -4.95 31.14
CA PRO A 16 -0.05 -4.12 32.32
C PRO A 16 -0.17 -2.66 31.92
N GLU A 17 -1.17 -1.96 32.46
CA GLU A 17 -1.35 -0.53 32.24
C GLU A 17 -0.12 0.18 32.79
N LEU A 18 0.60 0.86 31.91
CA LEU A 18 1.71 1.72 32.34
C LEU A 18 1.17 2.78 33.32
N PRO A 19 1.86 3.05 34.43
CA PRO A 19 1.40 4.03 35.40
C PRO A 19 1.32 5.40 34.75
N THR A 20 0.09 5.89 34.56
CA THR A 20 -0.17 7.21 33.96
C THR A 20 0.25 8.31 34.93
N GLY A 21 1.09 9.23 34.45
CA GLY A 21 1.52 10.41 35.22
C GLY A 21 0.35 11.35 35.53
N LEU A 22 0.58 12.29 36.45
CA LEU A 22 -0.46 13.27 36.83
C LEU A 22 -0.90 14.12 35.61
N LEU A 23 0.02 14.45 34.74
CA LEU A 23 -0.23 15.20 33.51
C LEU A 23 -1.11 14.40 32.54
N ASP A 24 -0.86 13.09 32.38
CA ASP A 24 -1.66 12.20 31.51
C ASP A 24 -3.11 12.15 32.01
N ARG A 25 -3.31 12.00 33.34
CA ARG A 25 -4.66 11.99 33.96
C ARG A 25 -5.39 13.30 33.75
N LEU A 26 -4.70 14.44 33.84
CA LEU A 26 -5.31 15.75 33.59
C LEU A 26 -5.69 15.91 32.10
N THR A 27 -4.82 15.49 31.21
CA THR A 27 -5.06 15.48 29.75
C THR A 27 -6.27 14.61 29.42
N ASP A 28 -6.33 13.38 29.94
CA ASP A 28 -7.46 12.47 29.75
C ASP A 28 -8.79 13.05 30.25
N ARG A 29 -8.79 13.71 31.43
CA ARG A 29 -9.99 14.39 31.95
C ARG A 29 -10.43 15.53 31.04
N LEU A 30 -9.51 16.32 30.53
CA LEU A 30 -9.81 17.41 29.59
C LEU A 30 -10.37 16.88 28.27
N LEU A 31 -9.76 15.83 27.71
CA LEU A 31 -10.23 15.17 26.50
C LEU A 31 -11.62 14.55 26.70
N ALA A 32 -11.86 13.85 27.82
CA ALA A 32 -13.16 13.30 28.15
C ALA A 32 -14.24 14.38 28.35
N TRP A 33 -13.87 15.54 28.91
CA TRP A 33 -14.79 16.67 28.99
C TRP A 33 -15.12 17.23 27.61
N ARG A 34 -14.08 17.44 26.76
CA ARG A 34 -14.25 17.85 25.36
C ARG A 34 -15.20 16.91 24.62
N ASP A 35 -14.98 15.59 24.74
CA ASP A 35 -15.76 14.58 24.05
C ASP A 35 -17.24 14.61 24.47
N ARG A 36 -17.51 14.74 25.77
CA ARG A 36 -18.90 14.93 26.28
C ARG A 36 -19.54 16.19 25.71
N LYS A 37 -18.77 17.30 25.59
CA LYS A 37 -19.30 18.55 25.01
C LYS A 37 -19.58 18.38 23.52
N VAL A 38 -18.65 17.81 22.75
CA VAL A 38 -18.80 17.58 21.31
C VAL A 38 -19.94 16.60 21.01
N ALA A 39 -20.16 15.60 21.84
CA ALA A 39 -21.27 14.65 21.73
C ALA A 39 -22.65 15.30 22.02
N SER A 40 -22.69 16.43 22.72
CA SER A 40 -23.93 17.10 23.09
C SER A 40 -24.59 17.79 21.89
N ARG A 41 -25.84 17.43 21.58
CA ARG A 41 -26.64 18.07 20.52
C ARG A 41 -26.80 19.59 20.70
N GLY A 42 -26.89 20.05 21.97
CA GLY A 42 -26.96 21.47 22.27
C GLY A 42 -25.69 22.22 21.84
N PHE A 43 -24.53 21.66 22.21
CA PHE A 43 -23.25 22.24 21.82
C PHE A 43 -23.04 22.19 20.29
N GLN A 44 -23.40 21.11 19.63
CA GLN A 44 -23.30 20.99 18.16
C GLN A 44 -24.12 22.07 17.46
N ARG A 45 -25.36 22.31 17.87
CA ARG A 45 -26.21 23.37 17.33
C ARG A 45 -25.63 24.76 17.59
N TRP A 46 -25.17 25.03 18.81
CA TRP A 46 -24.49 26.27 19.14
C TRP A 46 -23.24 26.47 18.30
N ALA A 47 -22.36 25.48 18.21
CA ALA A 47 -21.13 25.56 17.42
C ALA A 47 -21.37 25.78 15.92
N ALA A 48 -22.47 25.24 15.38
CA ALA A 48 -22.87 25.43 14.00
C ALA A 48 -23.47 26.82 13.72
N SER A 49 -24.01 27.49 14.74
CA SER A 49 -24.60 28.84 14.64
C SER A 49 -23.61 29.96 14.97
N PHE A 50 -22.64 29.70 15.85
CA PHE A 50 -21.70 30.73 16.30
C PHE A 50 -20.63 31.01 15.24
N PRO A 51 -20.41 32.28 14.80
CA PRO A 51 -19.60 32.62 13.63
C PRO A 51 -18.16 32.06 13.67
N LEU A 52 -17.49 32.08 14.85
CA LEU A 52 -16.10 31.61 14.97
C LEU A 52 -15.95 30.09 14.93
N THR A 53 -16.93 29.34 15.43
CA THR A 53 -16.89 27.86 15.47
C THR A 53 -17.59 27.22 14.29
N ARG A 54 -18.46 27.93 13.60
CA ARG A 54 -19.24 27.46 12.44
C ARG A 54 -18.38 26.79 11.36
N PRO A 55 -17.27 27.38 10.89
CA PRO A 55 -16.42 26.75 9.86
C PRO A 55 -15.83 25.41 10.31
N ILE A 56 -15.44 25.32 11.61
CA ILE A 56 -14.90 24.08 12.20
C ILE A 56 -16.01 23.03 12.30
N ALA A 57 -17.20 23.41 12.78
CA ALA A 57 -18.34 22.51 12.88
C ALA A 57 -18.76 21.96 11.51
N GLN A 58 -18.82 22.85 10.50
CA GLN A 58 -19.14 22.44 9.11
C GLN A 58 -18.08 21.50 8.52
N ARG A 59 -16.77 21.77 8.74
CA ARG A 59 -15.69 20.89 8.28
C ARG A 59 -15.81 19.50 8.91
N ARG A 60 -16.07 19.42 10.22
CA ARG A 60 -16.23 18.15 10.92
C ARG A 60 -17.47 17.38 10.47
N ALA A 61 -18.60 18.07 10.30
CA ALA A 61 -19.83 17.45 9.79
C ALA A 61 -19.64 16.93 8.36
N ARG A 62 -18.95 17.69 7.48
CA ARG A 62 -18.61 17.24 6.14
C ARG A 62 -17.70 16.02 6.16
N GLY A 63 -16.61 16.04 6.96
CA GLY A 63 -15.72 14.89 7.07
C GLY A 63 -16.40 13.62 7.55
N LEU A 64 -17.33 13.73 8.51
CA LEU A 64 -18.14 12.57 8.94
C LEU A 64 -19.08 12.10 7.83
N PHE A 65 -19.72 13.02 7.10
CA PHE A 65 -20.57 12.67 5.97
C PHE A 65 -19.76 11.99 4.84
N ASP A 66 -18.55 12.48 4.56
CA ASP A 66 -17.66 11.87 3.56
C ASP A 66 -17.29 10.43 3.92
N LEU A 67 -17.11 10.11 5.22
CA LEU A 67 -16.92 8.73 5.66
C LEU A 67 -18.18 7.87 5.44
N VAL A 68 -19.38 8.41 5.70
CA VAL A 68 -20.65 7.70 5.48
C VAL A 68 -20.91 7.48 3.98
N ALA A 69 -20.59 8.46 3.14
CA ALA A 69 -20.87 8.45 1.70
C ALA A 69 -19.71 7.89 0.84
N GLY A 70 -18.54 7.67 1.44
CA GLY A 70 -17.32 7.34 0.73
C GLY A 70 -17.43 6.11 -0.17
N PHE A 71 -18.23 5.11 0.22
CA PHE A 71 -18.50 3.94 -0.60
C PHE A 71 -19.24 4.31 -1.92
N VAL A 72 -20.09 5.34 -1.92
CA VAL A 72 -20.75 5.84 -3.14
C VAL A 72 -19.74 6.60 -4.00
N TYR A 73 -18.89 7.44 -3.37
CA TYR A 73 -17.90 8.22 -4.10
C TYR A 73 -16.92 7.35 -4.89
N SER A 74 -16.47 6.27 -4.29
CA SER A 74 -15.61 5.30 -4.98
C SER A 74 -16.34 4.53 -6.08
N GLN A 75 -17.64 4.27 -5.97
CA GLN A 75 -18.43 3.68 -7.06
C GLN A 75 -18.65 4.66 -8.23
N VAL A 76 -18.77 5.96 -7.96
CA VAL A 76 -18.79 6.98 -9.03
C VAL A 76 -17.46 6.97 -9.79
N LEU A 77 -16.33 6.92 -9.09
CA LEU A 77 -15.02 6.80 -9.72
C LEU A 77 -14.89 5.52 -10.56
N LEU A 78 -15.32 4.38 -10.03
CA LEU A 78 -15.34 3.11 -10.76
C LEU A 78 -16.19 3.19 -12.03
N ALA A 79 -17.37 3.82 -11.97
CA ALA A 79 -18.22 4.03 -13.14
C ALA A 79 -17.52 4.91 -14.19
N CYS A 80 -16.85 5.99 -13.78
CA CYS A 80 -16.07 6.83 -14.69
C CYS A 80 -14.94 6.06 -15.38
N VAL A 81 -14.24 5.18 -14.65
CA VAL A 81 -13.18 4.33 -15.20
C VAL A 81 -13.75 3.32 -16.19
N ARG A 82 -14.77 2.57 -15.83
CA ARG A 82 -15.39 1.52 -16.68
C ARG A 82 -16.01 2.07 -17.96
N LEU A 83 -16.54 3.27 -17.88
CA LEU A 83 -17.11 3.96 -19.04
C LEU A 83 -16.05 4.70 -19.88
N ASN A 84 -14.78 4.64 -19.50
CA ASN A 84 -13.68 5.38 -20.14
C ASN A 84 -13.92 6.89 -20.24
N LEU A 85 -14.66 7.47 -19.27
CA LEU A 85 -15.03 8.89 -19.28
C LEU A 85 -13.84 9.82 -19.38
N PHE A 86 -12.76 9.51 -18.68
CA PHE A 86 -11.53 10.34 -18.67
C PHE A 86 -10.84 10.37 -20.03
N ALA A 87 -10.77 9.22 -20.72
CA ALA A 87 -10.20 9.14 -22.08
C ALA A 87 -11.07 9.94 -23.08
N VAL A 88 -12.39 9.84 -22.96
CA VAL A 88 -13.32 10.62 -23.80
C VAL A 88 -13.13 12.12 -23.59
N LEU A 89 -12.99 12.58 -22.33
CA LEU A 89 -12.82 13.97 -22.00
C LEU A 89 -11.39 14.50 -22.28
N ALA A 90 -10.41 13.62 -22.41
CA ALA A 90 -9.05 14.00 -22.82
C ALA A 90 -9.00 14.50 -24.27
N GLU A 91 -9.93 14.09 -25.11
CA GLU A 91 -10.07 14.59 -26.48
C GLU A 91 -10.61 16.04 -26.53
N GLY A 92 -11.13 16.55 -25.42
CA GLY A 92 -11.67 17.89 -25.26
C GLY A 92 -13.06 17.92 -24.62
N PRO A 93 -13.53 19.11 -24.23
CA PRO A 93 -14.83 19.26 -23.56
C PRO A 93 -16.01 18.87 -24.46
N GLN A 94 -16.95 18.09 -23.91
CA GLN A 94 -18.11 17.52 -24.61
C GLN A 94 -19.42 17.93 -23.94
N THR A 95 -20.54 17.95 -24.72
CA THR A 95 -21.90 18.13 -24.19
C THR A 95 -22.45 16.83 -23.62
N VAL A 96 -23.50 16.93 -22.80
CA VAL A 96 -24.20 15.73 -22.24
C VAL A 96 -24.65 14.78 -23.34
N ALA A 97 -25.31 15.28 -24.39
CA ALA A 97 -25.82 14.46 -25.49
C ALA A 97 -24.70 13.65 -26.18
N VAL A 98 -23.52 14.29 -26.40
CA VAL A 98 -22.36 13.60 -26.99
C VAL A 98 -21.80 12.55 -26.02
N LEU A 99 -21.68 12.89 -24.74
CA LEU A 99 -21.18 11.95 -23.72
C LEU A 99 -22.16 10.78 -23.55
N ALA A 100 -23.45 11.01 -23.49
CA ALA A 100 -24.46 9.95 -23.40
C ALA A 100 -24.30 8.93 -24.54
N GLY A 101 -24.19 9.41 -25.77
CA GLY A 101 -23.95 8.55 -26.92
C GLY A 101 -22.63 7.77 -26.86
N ARG A 102 -21.53 8.44 -26.53
CA ARG A 102 -20.20 7.82 -26.45
C ARG A 102 -20.08 6.79 -25.33
N LEU A 103 -20.76 7.04 -24.19
CA LEU A 103 -20.74 6.16 -23.01
C LEU A 103 -21.85 5.09 -23.06
N SER A 104 -22.67 5.07 -24.10
CA SER A 104 -23.82 4.18 -24.23
C SER A 104 -24.81 4.31 -23.06
N LEU A 105 -25.07 5.54 -22.62
CA LEU A 105 -26.01 5.90 -21.56
C LEU A 105 -27.18 6.69 -22.12
N THR A 106 -28.30 6.72 -21.38
CA THR A 106 -29.32 7.74 -21.60
C THR A 106 -28.81 9.10 -21.16
N GLU A 107 -29.37 10.20 -21.68
CA GLU A 107 -28.95 11.55 -21.23
C GLU A 107 -29.20 11.75 -19.73
N ASP A 108 -30.33 11.28 -19.17
CA ASP A 108 -30.58 11.36 -17.72
C ASP A 108 -29.51 10.60 -16.91
N ALA A 109 -29.09 9.41 -17.34
CA ALA A 109 -28.03 8.66 -16.67
C ALA A 109 -26.66 9.37 -16.78
N ALA A 110 -26.36 9.94 -17.94
CA ALA A 110 -25.14 10.71 -18.17
C ALA A 110 -25.12 11.99 -17.30
N GLU A 111 -26.23 12.74 -17.22
CA GLU A 111 -26.38 13.91 -16.36
C GLU A 111 -26.13 13.56 -14.88
N ARG A 112 -26.72 12.46 -14.39
CA ARG A 112 -26.50 11.98 -12.99
C ARG A 112 -25.04 11.66 -12.73
N LEU A 113 -24.41 10.91 -13.63
CA LEU A 113 -22.99 10.57 -13.51
C LEU A 113 -22.11 11.83 -13.52
N LEU A 114 -22.36 12.74 -14.47
CA LEU A 114 -21.59 13.97 -14.61
C LEU A 114 -21.78 14.91 -13.41
N ALA A 115 -22.99 15.07 -12.89
CA ALA A 115 -23.27 15.85 -11.70
C ALA A 115 -22.50 15.28 -10.48
N ALA A 116 -22.52 13.96 -10.30
CA ALA A 116 -21.74 13.30 -9.26
C ALA A 116 -20.23 13.49 -9.47
N ALA A 117 -19.73 13.29 -10.68
CA ALA A 117 -18.31 13.44 -11.02
C ALA A 117 -17.84 14.89 -10.85
N VAL A 118 -18.67 15.90 -11.14
CA VAL A 118 -18.37 17.31 -10.87
C VAL A 118 -18.26 17.58 -9.38
N SER A 119 -19.18 17.05 -8.57
CA SER A 119 -19.15 17.23 -7.11
C SER A 119 -17.90 16.63 -6.47
N LEU A 120 -17.31 15.62 -7.10
CA LEU A 120 -16.08 14.93 -6.70
C LEU A 120 -14.82 15.48 -7.40
N GLN A 121 -14.91 16.59 -8.15
CA GLN A 121 -13.80 17.20 -8.87
C GLN A 121 -13.15 16.29 -9.93
N LEU A 122 -13.80 15.21 -10.31
CA LEU A 122 -13.36 14.31 -11.39
C LEU A 122 -13.60 14.94 -12.76
N VAL A 123 -14.68 15.73 -12.86
CA VAL A 123 -15.12 16.45 -14.05
C VAL A 123 -15.40 17.90 -13.64
N GLU A 124 -15.34 18.83 -14.55
CA GLU A 124 -15.78 20.21 -14.32
C GLU A 124 -16.54 20.80 -15.49
N HIS A 125 -17.37 21.79 -15.19
CA HIS A 125 -18.12 22.54 -16.21
C HIS A 125 -17.19 23.38 -17.08
N ARG A 126 -17.47 23.42 -18.38
CA ARG A 126 -16.85 24.28 -19.38
C ARG A 126 -17.87 25.19 -20.05
N SER A 127 -17.40 26.18 -20.77
CA SER A 127 -18.26 27.07 -21.54
C SER A 127 -19.17 26.32 -22.53
N GLY A 128 -20.37 26.85 -22.77
CA GLY A 128 -21.33 26.28 -23.72
C GLY A 128 -21.98 24.98 -23.25
N GLY A 129 -22.19 24.80 -21.93
CA GLY A 129 -22.85 23.63 -21.37
C GLY A 129 -22.07 22.32 -21.54
N ARG A 130 -20.74 22.41 -21.70
CA ARG A 130 -19.86 21.26 -21.88
C ARG A 130 -19.23 20.85 -20.56
N TYR A 131 -18.69 19.62 -20.54
CA TYR A 131 -17.93 19.05 -19.44
C TYR A 131 -16.52 18.74 -19.89
N GLY A 132 -15.55 18.93 -19.01
CA GLY A 132 -14.14 18.62 -19.23
C GLY A 132 -13.54 17.94 -17.99
N LEU A 133 -12.27 17.56 -18.08
CA LEU A 133 -11.55 16.95 -16.95
C LEU A 133 -11.46 17.91 -15.78
N GLY A 134 -11.77 17.44 -14.58
CA GLY A 134 -11.58 18.14 -13.32
C GLY A 134 -10.16 17.91 -12.76
N ALA A 135 -9.85 18.59 -11.65
CA ALA A 135 -8.52 18.53 -11.02
C ALA A 135 -8.11 17.10 -10.60
N LEU A 136 -9.06 16.26 -10.16
CA LEU A 136 -8.81 14.86 -9.80
C LEU A 136 -9.02 13.89 -10.98
N GLY A 137 -9.68 14.33 -12.06
CA GLY A 137 -9.86 13.52 -13.26
C GLY A 137 -8.72 13.62 -14.26
N ALA A 138 -8.04 14.76 -14.33
CA ALA A 138 -6.93 14.94 -15.25
C ALA A 138 -5.77 13.95 -15.03
N PRO A 139 -5.33 13.65 -13.80
CA PRO A 139 -4.31 12.63 -13.54
C PRO A 139 -4.73 11.21 -13.96
N MET A 140 -6.04 10.94 -14.13
CA MET A 140 -6.54 9.63 -14.57
C MET A 140 -6.28 9.34 -16.05
N VAL A 141 -5.94 10.37 -16.83
CA VAL A 141 -5.68 10.23 -18.26
C VAL A 141 -4.31 9.61 -18.48
N GLY A 142 -4.30 8.45 -19.12
CA GLY A 142 -3.05 7.73 -19.42
C GLY A 142 -2.44 6.98 -18.23
N ASP A 143 -2.94 7.17 -17.00
CA ASP A 143 -2.50 6.40 -15.85
C ASP A 143 -3.30 5.09 -15.74
N THR A 144 -2.73 4.04 -16.31
CA THR A 144 -3.32 2.70 -16.23
C THR A 144 -3.22 2.09 -14.84
N ALA A 145 -2.28 2.55 -14.00
CA ALA A 145 -2.08 2.03 -12.65
C ALA A 145 -3.23 2.40 -11.72
N ILE A 146 -3.64 3.66 -11.71
CA ILE A 146 -4.78 4.11 -10.90
C ILE A 146 -6.06 3.41 -11.37
N SER A 147 -6.28 3.34 -12.69
CA SER A 147 -7.45 2.67 -13.26
C SER A 147 -7.52 1.18 -12.89
N ALA A 148 -6.39 0.47 -13.00
CA ALA A 148 -6.29 -0.94 -12.61
C ALA A 148 -6.55 -1.14 -11.10
N MET A 149 -6.06 -0.23 -10.25
CA MET A 149 -6.31 -0.27 -8.82
C MET A 149 -7.79 -0.04 -8.49
N VAL A 150 -8.45 0.91 -9.16
CA VAL A 150 -9.90 1.16 -9.00
C VAL A 150 -10.71 -0.07 -9.38
N GLU A 151 -10.37 -0.75 -10.47
CA GLU A 151 -11.03 -2.00 -10.89
C GLU A 151 -10.78 -3.14 -9.90
N HIS A 152 -9.55 -3.28 -9.41
CA HIS A 152 -9.19 -4.28 -8.42
C HIS A 152 -9.98 -4.15 -7.11
N HIS A 153 -10.33 -2.94 -6.70
CA HIS A 153 -11.12 -2.70 -5.49
C HIS A 153 -12.50 -3.34 -5.52
N ALA A 154 -13.02 -3.74 -6.68
CA ALA A 154 -14.28 -4.51 -6.75
C ALA A 154 -14.19 -5.81 -5.91
N THR A 155 -13.02 -6.45 -5.88
CA THR A 155 -12.74 -7.62 -5.04
C THR A 155 -12.77 -7.28 -3.55
N LEU A 156 -12.12 -6.19 -3.17
CA LEU A 156 -12.09 -5.73 -1.77
C LEU A 156 -13.47 -5.32 -1.25
N TYR A 157 -14.35 -4.75 -2.09
CA TYR A 157 -15.72 -4.43 -1.70
C TYR A 157 -16.51 -5.67 -1.26
N VAL A 158 -16.31 -6.81 -1.93
CA VAL A 158 -16.96 -8.07 -1.55
C VAL A 158 -16.51 -8.50 -0.15
N ASP A 159 -15.23 -8.42 0.13
CA ASP A 159 -14.65 -8.84 1.40
C ASP A 159 -15.02 -7.89 2.57
N LEU A 160 -15.16 -6.60 2.29
CA LEU A 160 -15.55 -5.59 3.26
C LEU A 160 -17.07 -5.43 3.45
N ALA A 161 -17.89 -6.27 2.80
CA ALA A 161 -19.34 -6.25 3.02
C ALA A 161 -19.73 -6.53 4.49
N ASP A 162 -18.96 -7.35 5.20
CA ASP A 162 -19.05 -7.52 6.65
C ASP A 162 -17.66 -7.36 7.31
N PRO A 163 -17.24 -6.11 7.58
CA PRO A 163 -15.93 -5.83 8.16
C PRO A 163 -15.81 -6.35 9.61
N VAL A 164 -16.92 -6.56 10.31
CA VAL A 164 -16.92 -7.09 11.68
C VAL A 164 -16.59 -8.58 11.69
N ALA A 165 -17.19 -9.35 10.77
CA ALA A 165 -16.84 -10.76 10.60
C ALA A 165 -15.38 -10.93 10.22
N LEU A 166 -14.85 -10.05 9.35
CA LEU A 166 -13.45 -10.03 8.94
C LEU A 166 -12.52 -9.78 10.16
N LEU A 167 -12.80 -8.74 10.95
CA LEU A 167 -12.03 -8.42 12.17
C LEU A 167 -12.05 -9.54 13.21
N ARG A 168 -13.15 -10.30 13.29
CA ARG A 168 -13.30 -11.44 14.22
C ARG A 168 -12.67 -12.74 13.69
N GLY A 169 -12.06 -12.73 12.49
CA GLY A 169 -11.52 -13.94 11.86
C GLY A 169 -12.62 -14.97 11.50
N GLN A 170 -13.86 -14.52 11.32
CA GLN A 170 -15.00 -15.38 10.99
C GLN A 170 -15.21 -15.55 9.48
N ALA A 171 -14.56 -14.75 8.66
CA ALA A 171 -14.55 -14.92 7.22
C ALA A 171 -13.75 -16.18 6.85
N LYS A 172 -14.43 -17.21 6.31
CA LYS A 172 -13.81 -18.50 5.97
C LYS A 172 -12.83 -18.41 4.80
N SER A 173 -13.10 -17.55 3.86
CA SER A 173 -12.26 -17.21 2.72
C SER A 173 -12.64 -15.83 2.22
N THR A 174 -11.67 -15.07 1.75
CA THR A 174 -11.87 -13.77 1.15
C THR A 174 -11.54 -13.85 -0.34
N ALA A 175 -12.21 -13.03 -1.14
CA ALA A 175 -11.93 -12.95 -2.57
C ALA A 175 -10.51 -12.41 -2.82
N LEU A 176 -10.07 -11.49 -1.96
CA LEU A 176 -8.73 -10.93 -2.01
C LEU A 176 -7.66 -11.98 -1.69
N ALA A 177 -7.83 -12.81 -0.65
CA ALA A 177 -6.89 -13.90 -0.36
C ALA A 177 -6.80 -14.92 -1.51
N ALA A 178 -7.92 -15.18 -2.21
CA ALA A 178 -7.93 -16.03 -3.39
C ALA A 178 -7.24 -15.38 -4.61
N TYR A 179 -7.28 -14.06 -4.69
CA TYR A 179 -6.57 -13.28 -5.72
C TYR A 179 -5.06 -13.22 -5.47
N TRP A 180 -4.64 -13.27 -4.19
CA TRP A 180 -3.25 -13.22 -3.76
C TRP A 180 -2.71 -14.62 -3.44
N PRO A 181 -2.37 -15.43 -4.44
CA PRO A 181 -2.01 -16.81 -4.23
C PRO A 181 -0.77 -17.00 -3.34
N TYR A 182 0.15 -16.04 -3.35
CA TYR A 182 1.34 -16.05 -2.49
C TYR A 182 1.04 -15.86 -1.00
N ALA A 183 -0.09 -15.23 -0.68
CA ALA A 183 -0.55 -15.08 0.70
C ALA A 183 -1.24 -16.34 1.24
N ALA A 184 -1.93 -17.11 0.38
CA ALA A 184 -2.78 -18.22 0.77
C ALA A 184 -2.06 -19.56 0.91
N TYR A 185 -0.95 -19.79 0.21
CA TYR A 185 -0.28 -21.09 0.15
C TYR A 185 1.13 -21.04 0.74
N ASP A 186 1.44 -21.99 1.61
CA ASP A 186 2.80 -22.20 2.13
C ASP A 186 3.75 -22.77 1.05
N LYS A 187 3.19 -23.27 -0.06
CA LYS A 187 3.93 -23.74 -1.24
C LYS A 187 3.34 -23.12 -2.52
N PRO A 188 3.90 -22.00 -3.01
CA PRO A 188 3.41 -21.28 -4.18
C PRO A 188 3.54 -22.04 -5.51
N ASP A 189 4.32 -23.11 -5.57
CA ASP A 189 4.61 -23.88 -6.79
C ASP A 189 3.39 -24.56 -7.43
N ALA A 190 2.25 -24.61 -6.71
CA ALA A 190 1.02 -25.25 -7.18
C ALA A 190 0.05 -24.30 -7.91
N LEU A 191 0.43 -23.05 -8.18
CA LEU A 191 -0.47 -22.04 -8.70
C LEU A 191 -0.54 -22.02 -10.23
N GLY A 192 -1.77 -21.99 -10.77
CA GLY A 192 -2.00 -21.85 -12.21
C GLY A 192 -1.46 -20.52 -12.75
N ALA A 193 -0.77 -20.58 -13.88
CA ALA A 193 -0.10 -19.46 -14.54
C ALA A 193 -1.02 -18.23 -14.80
N GLU A 194 -2.32 -18.45 -14.98
CA GLU A 194 -3.30 -17.41 -15.31
C GLU A 194 -3.57 -16.45 -14.13
N LYS A 195 -3.80 -16.98 -12.92
CA LYS A 195 -4.01 -16.16 -11.70
C LYS A 195 -2.77 -15.35 -11.31
N VAL A 196 -1.60 -15.92 -11.55
CA VAL A 196 -0.32 -15.23 -11.33
C VAL A 196 -0.15 -14.07 -12.31
N SER A 197 -0.68 -14.19 -13.54
CA SER A 197 -0.59 -13.16 -14.58
C SER A 197 -1.40 -11.90 -14.25
N GLU A 198 -2.65 -12.03 -13.80
CA GLU A 198 -3.50 -10.87 -13.44
C GLU A 198 -2.91 -10.05 -12.29
N TYR A 199 -2.44 -10.74 -11.26
CA TYR A 199 -1.73 -10.15 -10.12
C TYR A 199 -0.48 -9.40 -10.57
N SER A 200 0.37 -10.05 -11.35
CA SER A 200 1.62 -9.45 -11.84
C SER A 200 1.35 -8.21 -12.69
N ALA A 201 0.27 -8.19 -13.47
CA ALA A 201 -0.12 -7.03 -14.27
C ALA A 201 -0.50 -5.83 -13.39
N LEU A 202 -1.29 -6.04 -12.33
CA LEU A 202 -1.67 -4.97 -11.38
C LEU A 202 -0.43 -4.41 -10.65
N MET A 203 0.46 -5.30 -10.18
CA MET A 203 1.69 -4.87 -9.51
C MET A 203 2.60 -4.12 -10.46
N SER A 204 2.81 -4.63 -11.66
CA SER A 204 3.62 -3.99 -12.68
C SER A 204 3.09 -2.61 -13.08
N ALA A 205 1.76 -2.42 -13.13
CA ALA A 205 1.15 -1.14 -13.46
C ALA A 205 1.42 -0.06 -12.39
N SER A 206 1.41 -0.41 -11.10
CA SER A 206 1.65 0.53 -10.00
C SER A 206 3.13 0.75 -9.67
N GLN A 207 4.02 -0.12 -10.13
CA GLN A 207 5.44 -0.11 -9.78
C GLN A 207 6.22 1.12 -10.29
N PRO A 208 5.94 1.72 -11.46
CA PRO A 208 6.67 2.91 -11.92
C PRO A 208 6.61 4.08 -10.96
N LEU A 209 5.44 4.36 -10.36
CA LEU A 209 5.27 5.43 -9.37
C LEU A 209 6.09 5.17 -8.10
N ILE A 210 6.14 3.92 -7.65
CA ILE A 210 6.94 3.52 -6.49
C ILE A 210 8.44 3.64 -6.81
N ALA A 211 8.85 3.17 -7.99
CA ALA A 211 10.23 3.23 -8.43
C ALA A 211 10.75 4.67 -8.51
N GLU A 212 9.95 5.60 -9.04
CA GLU A 212 10.28 7.03 -9.09
C GLU A 212 10.55 7.58 -7.69
N GLN A 213 9.69 7.27 -6.71
CA GLN A 213 9.85 7.73 -5.33
C GLN A 213 11.08 7.12 -4.66
N VAL A 214 11.36 5.85 -4.87
CA VAL A 214 12.57 5.19 -4.36
C VAL A 214 13.82 5.85 -4.94
N LEU A 215 13.85 6.04 -6.26
CA LEU A 215 15.01 6.58 -6.97
C LEU A 215 15.25 8.06 -6.66
N SER A 216 14.21 8.84 -6.39
CA SER A 216 14.34 10.23 -5.93
C SER A 216 14.81 10.32 -4.47
N SER A 217 14.44 9.34 -3.63
CA SER A 217 14.77 9.35 -2.19
C SER A 217 16.19 8.84 -1.89
N TYR A 218 16.75 7.96 -2.74
CA TYR A 218 18.05 7.35 -2.48
C TYR A 218 18.93 7.27 -3.74
N PRO A 219 20.10 7.93 -3.75
CA PRO A 219 21.02 7.90 -4.89
C PRO A 219 21.80 6.58 -4.97
N LEU A 220 21.71 5.90 -6.12
CA LEU A 220 22.36 4.62 -6.37
C LEU A 220 23.81 4.74 -6.89
N THR A 221 24.35 5.94 -7.02
CA THR A 221 25.63 6.23 -7.70
C THR A 221 26.85 5.58 -7.05
N LYS A 222 26.78 5.21 -5.77
CA LYS A 222 27.89 4.59 -5.02
C LYS A 222 27.87 3.07 -5.04
N HIS A 223 26.75 2.49 -5.53
CA HIS A 223 26.58 1.04 -5.57
C HIS A 223 27.09 0.46 -6.89
N ARG A 224 27.40 -0.82 -6.88
CA ARG A 224 27.92 -1.58 -8.05
C ARG A 224 26.95 -2.67 -8.49
N VAL A 225 26.34 -3.37 -7.54
CA VAL A 225 25.41 -4.47 -7.80
C VAL A 225 24.21 -4.36 -6.86
N LEU A 226 23.01 -4.30 -7.44
CA LEU A 226 21.75 -4.28 -6.72
C LEU A 226 21.07 -5.65 -6.82
N LEU A 227 20.64 -6.19 -5.68
CA LEU A 227 19.76 -7.36 -5.59
C LEU A 227 18.36 -6.92 -5.14
N ASP A 228 17.35 -7.11 -6.00
CA ASP A 228 15.95 -6.88 -5.71
C ASP A 228 15.30 -8.20 -5.26
N VAL A 229 14.88 -8.28 -4.01
CA VAL A 229 14.29 -9.47 -3.39
C VAL A 229 12.78 -9.33 -3.41
N GLY A 230 12.07 -10.31 -3.99
CA GLY A 230 10.64 -10.22 -4.28
C GLY A 230 10.34 -9.28 -5.45
N GLY A 231 11.23 -9.20 -6.44
CA GLY A 231 11.23 -8.21 -7.52
C GLY A 231 10.16 -8.44 -8.60
N GLY A 232 9.30 -9.46 -8.49
CA GLY A 232 8.22 -9.73 -9.43
C GLY A 232 8.75 -9.98 -10.85
N GLU A 233 8.17 -9.31 -11.84
CA GLU A 233 8.61 -9.40 -13.24
C GLU A 233 9.75 -8.42 -13.61
N GLY A 234 10.46 -7.89 -12.60
CA GLY A 234 11.61 -7.01 -12.79
C GLY A 234 11.27 -5.58 -13.19
N THR A 235 10.04 -5.12 -12.94
CA THR A 235 9.61 -3.74 -13.30
C THR A 235 10.42 -2.69 -12.54
N PHE A 236 10.69 -2.89 -11.26
CA PHE A 236 11.56 -2.02 -10.48
C PHE A 236 12.99 -2.02 -11.03
N LEU A 237 13.55 -3.18 -11.35
CA LEU A 237 14.89 -3.27 -11.93
C LEU A 237 15.01 -2.56 -13.28
N LYS A 238 13.95 -2.58 -14.10
CA LYS A 238 13.94 -1.81 -15.38
C LYS A 238 14.03 -0.30 -15.12
N ALA A 239 13.33 0.20 -14.11
CA ALA A 239 13.43 1.61 -13.71
C ALA A 239 14.83 1.95 -13.16
N VAL A 240 15.40 1.09 -12.31
CA VAL A 240 16.78 1.22 -11.79
C VAL A 240 17.78 1.20 -12.97
N ALA A 241 17.57 0.32 -13.95
CA ALA A 241 18.42 0.21 -15.13
C ALA A 241 18.50 1.52 -15.93
N GLY A 242 17.39 2.22 -16.05
CA GLY A 242 17.33 3.54 -16.69
C GLY A 242 18.03 4.64 -15.90
N ALA A 243 17.83 4.65 -14.57
CA ALA A 243 18.38 5.67 -13.67
C ALA A 243 19.86 5.46 -13.32
N ALA A 244 20.33 4.21 -13.28
CA ALA A 244 21.70 3.84 -12.90
C ALA A 244 22.31 2.83 -13.89
N PRO A 245 22.75 3.28 -15.10
CA PRO A 245 23.24 2.41 -16.15
C PRO A 245 24.49 1.60 -15.80
N HIS A 246 25.26 2.04 -14.80
CA HIS A 246 26.48 1.40 -14.33
C HIS A 246 26.25 0.18 -13.43
N LEU A 247 25.03 -0.02 -12.90
CA LEU A 247 24.75 -1.11 -11.97
C LEU A 247 24.63 -2.48 -12.65
N GLY A 248 25.26 -3.49 -12.05
CA GLY A 248 24.85 -4.87 -12.18
C GLY A 248 23.53 -5.09 -11.45
N LEU A 249 22.63 -5.87 -12.03
CA LEU A 249 21.28 -6.04 -11.51
C LEU A 249 21.01 -7.53 -11.23
N MET A 250 20.53 -7.82 -10.06
CA MET A 250 20.13 -9.15 -9.65
C MET A 250 18.69 -9.09 -9.12
N MET A 251 17.93 -10.13 -9.37
CA MET A 251 16.58 -10.28 -8.84
C MET A 251 16.43 -11.68 -8.25
N PHE A 252 15.68 -11.78 -7.17
CA PHE A 252 15.32 -13.05 -6.56
C PHE A 252 13.81 -13.10 -6.30
N ASP A 253 13.15 -14.13 -6.81
CA ASP A 253 11.72 -14.38 -6.60
C ASP A 253 11.44 -15.86 -6.80
N LEU A 254 10.19 -16.29 -6.58
CA LEU A 254 9.78 -17.68 -6.82
C LEU A 254 10.16 -18.16 -8.23
N PRO A 255 10.47 -19.44 -8.44
CA PRO A 255 11.04 -19.93 -9.71
C PRO A 255 10.23 -19.55 -10.95
N ALA A 256 8.88 -19.66 -10.87
CA ALA A 256 8.00 -19.30 -11.99
C ALA A 256 7.97 -17.79 -12.26
N VAL A 257 8.13 -16.97 -11.21
CA VAL A 257 8.21 -15.49 -11.34
C VAL A 257 9.55 -15.09 -11.94
N ALA A 258 10.63 -15.66 -11.44
CA ALA A 258 11.98 -15.40 -11.93
C ALA A 258 12.14 -15.76 -13.43
N GLU A 259 11.45 -16.80 -13.90
CA GLU A 259 11.46 -17.14 -15.33
C GLU A 259 10.78 -16.06 -16.18
N ARG A 260 9.62 -15.53 -15.75
CA ARG A 260 8.97 -14.41 -16.43
C ARG A 260 9.83 -13.14 -16.39
N ALA A 261 10.50 -12.89 -15.25
CA ALA A 261 11.43 -11.78 -15.15
C ALA A 261 12.60 -11.89 -16.13
N ARG A 262 13.16 -13.09 -16.35
CA ARG A 262 14.21 -13.29 -17.37
C ARG A 262 13.74 -12.88 -18.76
N VAL A 263 12.53 -13.27 -19.14
CA VAL A 263 11.93 -12.88 -20.42
C VAL A 263 11.77 -11.37 -20.48
N SER A 264 11.15 -10.77 -19.48
CA SER A 264 10.89 -9.33 -19.38
C SER A 264 12.18 -8.49 -19.42
N LEU A 265 13.22 -8.90 -18.69
CA LEU A 265 14.53 -8.23 -18.69
C LEU A 265 15.27 -8.40 -20.02
N LYS A 266 15.12 -9.55 -20.70
CA LYS A 266 15.68 -9.79 -22.05
C LYS A 266 15.02 -8.89 -23.09
N GLU A 267 13.68 -8.78 -23.06
CA GLU A 267 12.93 -7.89 -23.94
C GLU A 267 13.30 -6.42 -23.74
N ALA A 268 13.64 -6.03 -22.50
CA ALA A 268 14.18 -4.72 -22.17
C ALA A 268 15.66 -4.52 -22.54
N GLY A 269 16.33 -5.51 -23.17
CA GLY A 269 17.73 -5.43 -23.58
C GLY A 269 18.74 -5.50 -22.43
N LEU A 270 18.33 -5.96 -21.24
CA LEU A 270 19.14 -5.94 -20.02
C LEU A 270 19.91 -7.23 -19.73
N SER A 271 19.85 -8.25 -20.60
CA SER A 271 20.48 -9.56 -20.38
C SER A 271 22.00 -9.50 -20.15
N HIS A 272 22.67 -8.44 -20.60
CA HIS A 272 24.11 -8.25 -20.44
C HIS A 272 24.54 -7.85 -19.02
N ARG A 273 23.61 -7.39 -18.17
CA ARG A 273 23.90 -6.93 -16.79
C ARG A 273 22.82 -7.23 -15.77
N ALA A 274 21.75 -7.93 -16.16
CA ALA A 274 20.65 -8.31 -15.27
C ALA A 274 20.49 -9.83 -15.24
N SER A 275 20.35 -10.39 -14.05
CA SER A 275 20.12 -11.82 -13.81
C SER A 275 18.94 -12.02 -12.87
N ALA A 276 18.11 -13.04 -13.13
CA ALA A 276 16.99 -13.41 -12.25
C ALA A 276 17.23 -14.82 -11.70
N PHE A 277 17.08 -14.96 -10.39
CA PHE A 277 17.27 -16.19 -9.62
C PHE A 277 15.95 -16.65 -9.05
N GLY A 278 15.64 -17.92 -9.18
CA GLY A 278 14.42 -18.53 -8.63
C GLY A 278 14.71 -19.22 -7.30
N GLY A 279 13.84 -18.99 -6.31
CA GLY A 279 13.92 -19.61 -4.99
C GLY A 279 12.90 -19.01 -4.01
N SER A 280 12.87 -19.55 -2.80
CA SER A 280 12.08 -19.04 -1.68
C SER A 280 13.00 -18.39 -0.66
N PHE A 281 12.80 -17.11 -0.33
CA PHE A 281 13.59 -16.43 0.70
C PHE A 281 13.35 -16.99 2.13
N PHE A 282 12.49 -17.99 2.27
CA PHE A 282 12.30 -18.72 3.52
C PHE A 282 13.13 -19.99 3.60
N ASP A 283 13.43 -20.60 2.45
CA ASP A 283 14.06 -21.92 2.36
C ASP A 283 15.43 -21.88 1.68
N ASP A 284 15.67 -20.89 0.81
CA ASP A 284 16.87 -20.77 0.00
C ASP A 284 17.73 -19.58 0.40
N ALA A 285 19.04 -19.71 0.19
CA ALA A 285 19.96 -18.59 0.36
C ALA A 285 19.80 -17.56 -0.76
N LEU A 286 19.79 -16.29 -0.42
CA LEU A 286 19.78 -15.20 -1.42
C LEU A 286 21.12 -15.14 -2.18
N PRO A 287 21.09 -14.73 -3.47
CA PRO A 287 22.30 -14.53 -4.27
C PRO A 287 23.29 -13.58 -3.59
N GLN A 288 24.57 -13.92 -3.64
CA GLN A 288 25.65 -13.14 -3.08
C GLN A 288 26.28 -12.18 -4.10
N GLY A 289 26.98 -11.15 -3.62
CA GLY A 289 27.76 -10.23 -4.46
C GLY A 289 27.09 -8.86 -4.68
N ALA A 290 25.87 -8.65 -4.17
CA ALA A 290 25.25 -7.33 -4.16
C ALA A 290 25.79 -6.48 -2.98
N ASP A 291 25.99 -5.19 -3.23
CA ASP A 291 26.33 -4.19 -2.20
C ASP A 291 25.13 -3.34 -1.78
N ILE A 292 24.00 -3.51 -2.47
CA ILE A 292 22.67 -3.04 -2.05
C ILE A 292 21.62 -4.13 -2.29
N VAL A 293 20.80 -4.36 -1.27
CA VAL A 293 19.59 -5.21 -1.37
C VAL A 293 18.37 -4.31 -1.26
N THR A 294 17.38 -4.53 -2.11
CA THR A 294 16.09 -3.83 -2.09
C THR A 294 14.95 -4.78 -1.73
N LEU A 295 14.03 -4.31 -0.88
CA LEU A 295 12.76 -4.93 -0.53
C LEU A 295 11.66 -3.92 -0.84
N VAL A 296 11.08 -4.00 -2.05
CA VAL A 296 10.09 -3.05 -2.52
C VAL A 296 8.70 -3.68 -2.48
N ARG A 297 7.89 -3.30 -1.49
CA ARG A 297 6.54 -3.83 -1.27
C ARG A 297 6.55 -5.34 -0.99
N VAL A 298 7.40 -5.77 -0.09
CA VAL A 298 7.59 -7.19 0.27
C VAL A 298 7.19 -7.46 1.72
N LEU A 299 7.74 -6.71 2.68
CA LEU A 299 7.61 -7.04 4.10
C LEU A 299 6.17 -6.91 4.61
N PHE A 300 5.42 -5.94 4.10
CA PHE A 300 4.05 -5.67 4.56
C PHE A 300 3.08 -6.84 4.27
N ASP A 301 3.39 -7.70 3.30
CA ASP A 301 2.60 -8.89 2.95
C ASP A 301 2.80 -10.07 3.92
N HIS A 302 3.72 -9.93 4.88
CA HIS A 302 4.14 -11.00 5.77
C HIS A 302 3.92 -10.67 7.25
N SER A 303 3.72 -11.72 8.08
CA SER A 303 3.73 -11.59 9.55
C SER A 303 5.09 -11.12 10.06
N ASP A 304 5.15 -10.64 11.32
CA ASP A 304 6.40 -10.14 11.91
C ASP A 304 7.52 -11.20 11.92
N ASP A 305 7.18 -12.44 12.24
CA ASP A 305 8.16 -13.55 12.23
C ASP A 305 8.71 -13.81 10.83
N ARG A 306 7.84 -13.83 9.82
CA ARG A 306 8.26 -14.02 8.42
C ARG A 306 9.03 -12.81 7.88
N ALA A 307 8.62 -11.60 8.20
CA ALA A 307 9.36 -10.39 7.86
C ALA A 307 10.77 -10.39 8.48
N LEU A 308 10.89 -10.84 9.73
CA LEU A 308 12.19 -11.01 10.38
C LEU A 308 13.08 -12.05 9.67
N MET A 309 12.49 -13.17 9.19
CA MET A 309 13.24 -14.16 8.39
C MET A 309 13.77 -13.54 7.09
N ILE A 310 12.94 -12.80 6.35
CA ILE A 310 13.34 -12.11 5.11
C ILE A 310 14.47 -11.11 5.40
N LEU A 311 14.35 -10.33 6.45
CA LEU A 311 15.38 -9.36 6.84
C LEU A 311 16.70 -10.04 7.22
N LYS A 312 16.66 -11.18 7.90
CA LYS A 312 17.87 -11.97 8.20
C LYS A 312 18.50 -12.56 6.95
N ALA A 313 17.71 -13.03 5.99
CA ALA A 313 18.21 -13.49 4.70
C ALA A 313 18.89 -12.35 3.92
N ALA A 314 18.27 -11.17 3.88
CA ALA A 314 18.86 -9.97 3.28
C ALA A 314 20.17 -9.55 3.99
N ARG A 315 20.21 -9.65 5.34
CA ARG A 315 21.43 -9.37 6.11
C ARG A 315 22.58 -10.33 5.77
N ALA A 316 22.25 -11.61 5.57
CA ALA A 316 23.24 -12.64 5.23
C ALA A 316 23.76 -12.48 3.79
N ALA A 317 22.99 -11.88 2.88
CA ALA A 317 23.40 -11.62 1.50
C ALA A 317 24.28 -10.36 1.35
N LEU A 318 24.24 -9.44 2.32
CA LEU A 318 24.96 -8.17 2.26
C LEU A 318 26.37 -8.26 2.87
N PRO A 319 27.38 -7.61 2.25
CA PRO A 319 28.66 -7.37 2.89
C PRO A 319 28.52 -6.44 4.10
N ALA A 320 29.55 -6.35 4.94
CA ALA A 320 29.54 -5.55 6.16
C ALA A 320 29.26 -4.05 5.92
N ASP A 321 29.67 -3.53 4.76
CA ASP A 321 29.46 -2.14 4.32
C ASP A 321 28.25 -1.98 3.38
N GLY A 322 27.49 -3.05 3.17
CA GLY A 322 26.31 -3.07 2.29
C GLY A 322 25.15 -2.21 2.80
N THR A 323 24.16 -2.04 1.97
CA THR A 323 22.94 -1.26 2.30
C THR A 323 21.71 -2.11 2.04
N LEU A 324 20.78 -2.14 2.99
CA LEU A 324 19.41 -2.58 2.77
C LEU A 324 18.53 -1.36 2.53
N LEU A 325 17.72 -1.38 1.48
CA LEU A 325 16.69 -0.40 1.20
C LEU A 325 15.32 -1.08 1.25
N ILE A 326 14.41 -0.53 2.04
CA ILE A 326 13.01 -0.97 2.17
C ILE A 326 12.12 0.15 1.64
N ALA A 327 11.16 -0.20 0.79
CA ALA A 327 10.18 0.73 0.27
C ALA A 327 8.79 0.10 0.30
N GLU A 328 7.90 0.61 1.18
CA GLU A 328 6.55 0.09 1.34
C GLU A 328 5.61 1.10 2.00
N PRO A 329 4.28 0.90 1.92
CA PRO A 329 3.33 1.68 2.70
C PRO A 329 3.59 1.49 4.19
N MET A 330 3.72 2.59 4.95
CA MET A 330 3.97 2.52 6.39
C MET A 330 2.83 3.12 7.19
N ALA A 331 2.45 2.44 8.28
CA ALA A 331 1.50 2.95 9.26
C ALA A 331 2.04 4.22 9.94
N GLY A 332 1.15 5.11 10.37
CA GLY A 332 1.52 6.34 11.06
C GLY A 332 2.31 7.34 10.22
N THR A 333 2.29 7.22 8.89
CA THR A 333 2.94 8.17 7.99
C THR A 333 2.23 9.53 8.06
N PRO A 334 2.92 10.62 8.47
CA PRO A 334 2.29 11.94 8.59
C PRO A 334 1.67 12.41 7.26
N GLY A 335 0.38 12.77 7.30
CA GLY A 335 -0.40 13.19 6.12
C GLY A 335 -0.89 12.05 5.23
N ALA A 336 -0.54 10.81 5.54
CA ALA A 336 -1.00 9.59 4.86
C ALA A 336 -1.51 8.52 5.84
N GLU A 337 -1.89 8.92 7.07
CA GLU A 337 -2.33 8.00 8.12
C GLU A 337 -3.51 7.13 7.65
N ALA A 338 -4.50 7.76 7.00
CA ALA A 338 -5.67 7.02 6.50
C ALA A 338 -5.29 5.95 5.46
N MET A 339 -4.22 6.15 4.70
CA MET A 339 -3.75 5.16 3.75
C MET A 339 -2.96 4.04 4.43
N GLY A 340 -1.97 4.37 5.26
CA GLY A 340 -1.15 3.38 5.96
C GLY A 340 -1.96 2.55 6.97
N ASP A 341 -2.77 3.23 7.79
CA ASP A 341 -3.46 2.59 8.91
C ASP A 341 -4.84 2.04 8.53
N ALA A 342 -5.68 2.81 7.84
CA ALA A 342 -7.03 2.37 7.52
C ALA A 342 -7.07 1.54 6.24
N TYR A 343 -6.60 2.08 5.11
CA TYR A 343 -6.69 1.39 3.82
C TYR A 343 -5.84 0.10 3.81
N PHE A 344 -4.51 0.21 4.02
CA PHE A 344 -3.65 -0.98 4.02
C PHE A 344 -3.92 -1.91 5.20
N GLY A 345 -4.32 -1.38 6.37
CA GLY A 345 -4.71 -2.20 7.51
C GLY A 345 -5.86 -3.16 7.19
N PHE A 346 -6.92 -2.68 6.54
CA PHE A 346 -8.06 -3.52 6.15
C PHE A 346 -7.80 -4.32 4.87
N TYR A 347 -7.01 -3.80 3.95
CA TYR A 347 -6.60 -4.52 2.75
C TYR A 347 -5.81 -5.80 3.11
N LEU A 348 -4.79 -5.67 3.97
CA LEU A 348 -3.99 -6.80 4.45
C LEU A 348 -4.80 -7.77 5.32
N LEU A 349 -5.74 -7.24 6.12
CA LEU A 349 -6.67 -8.08 6.87
C LEU A 349 -7.55 -8.93 5.93
N ALA A 350 -8.07 -8.35 4.85
CA ALA A 350 -8.84 -9.06 3.83
C ALA A 350 -7.96 -10.04 3.03
N MET A 351 -6.71 -9.70 2.79
CA MET A 351 -5.72 -10.61 2.18
C MET A 351 -5.39 -11.82 3.09
N GLY A 352 -5.68 -11.72 4.38
CA GLY A 352 -5.54 -12.81 5.35
C GLY A 352 -4.13 -12.98 5.92
N LYS A 353 -3.14 -12.26 5.41
CA LYS A 353 -1.76 -12.24 5.89
C LYS A 353 -1.19 -10.83 5.71
N GLY A 354 -0.14 -10.55 6.44
CA GLY A 354 0.53 -9.27 6.36
C GLY A 354 0.09 -8.27 7.43
N ARG A 355 0.86 -7.20 7.52
CA ARG A 355 0.64 -6.12 8.49
C ARG A 355 1.26 -4.82 8.01
N SER A 356 0.49 -3.75 8.02
CA SER A 356 1.04 -2.41 7.89
C SER A 356 1.87 -2.08 9.14
N ARG A 357 3.13 -1.71 8.94
CA ARG A 357 4.09 -1.39 10.03
C ARG A 357 4.46 0.07 10.00
N SER A 358 4.62 0.64 11.19
CA SER A 358 5.22 1.97 11.31
C SER A 358 6.74 1.92 11.05
N ALA A 359 7.36 3.06 10.79
CA ALA A 359 8.82 3.16 10.73
C ALA A 359 9.51 2.69 12.02
N ALA A 360 8.85 2.86 13.18
CA ALA A 360 9.34 2.37 14.46
C ALA A 360 9.30 0.84 14.55
N ASP A 361 8.20 0.20 14.11
CA ASP A 361 8.08 -1.26 14.06
C ASP A 361 9.14 -1.88 13.14
N LEU A 362 9.33 -1.30 11.94
CA LEU A 362 10.36 -1.74 11.00
C LEU A 362 11.76 -1.55 11.57
N THR A 363 12.02 -0.46 12.28
CA THR A 363 13.30 -0.22 12.95
C THR A 363 13.57 -1.31 13.99
N ALA A 364 12.59 -1.70 14.79
CA ALA A 364 12.73 -2.78 15.76
C ALA A 364 13.05 -4.13 15.09
N LEU A 365 12.35 -4.47 14.00
CA LEU A 365 12.63 -5.69 13.22
C LEU A 365 14.01 -5.66 12.57
N LEU A 366 14.45 -4.52 12.05
CA LEU A 366 15.77 -4.34 11.46
C LEU A 366 16.87 -4.57 12.49
N HIS A 367 16.73 -4.00 13.69
CA HIS A 367 17.68 -4.25 14.77
C HIS A 367 17.72 -5.73 15.17
N ALA A 368 16.56 -6.38 15.27
CA ALA A 368 16.46 -7.81 15.56
C ALA A 368 17.06 -8.71 14.45
N ALA A 369 17.13 -8.20 13.21
CA ALA A 369 17.74 -8.86 12.08
C ALA A 369 19.27 -8.60 11.95
N GLY A 370 19.85 -7.78 12.82
CA GLY A 370 21.29 -7.45 12.79
C GLY A 370 21.66 -6.27 11.90
N PHE A 371 20.73 -5.35 11.70
CA PHE A 371 20.98 -4.04 11.07
C PHE A 371 21.15 -2.94 12.12
N ALA A 372 21.89 -1.89 11.74
CA ALA A 372 22.07 -0.66 12.48
C ALA A 372 21.89 0.54 11.53
N ASP A 373 22.14 1.76 12.00
CA ASP A 373 22.07 2.98 11.20
C ASP A 373 20.77 3.09 10.37
N VAL A 374 19.64 2.74 11.00
CA VAL A 374 18.32 2.77 10.35
C VAL A 374 17.88 4.21 10.16
N LYS A 375 17.51 4.57 8.93
CA LYS A 375 17.07 5.93 8.57
C LYS A 375 15.82 5.88 7.70
N LEU A 376 14.79 6.61 8.12
CA LEU A 376 13.67 6.97 7.25
C LEU A 376 14.14 8.14 6.36
N LEU A 377 13.98 7.99 5.05
CA LEU A 377 14.39 9.01 4.09
C LEU A 377 13.26 10.00 3.81
N ALA A 378 13.63 11.21 3.44
CA ALA A 378 12.66 12.16 2.90
C ALA A 378 12.09 11.65 1.58
N ASN A 379 10.79 11.82 1.41
CA ASN A 379 10.05 11.40 0.23
C ASN A 379 9.05 12.51 -0.13
N ASP A 380 9.05 12.95 -1.38
CA ASP A 380 8.22 14.04 -1.86
C ASP A 380 6.71 13.68 -1.88
N MET A 381 6.39 12.39 -2.03
CA MET A 381 5.01 11.89 -2.09
C MET A 381 4.85 10.62 -1.23
N PRO A 382 4.87 10.71 0.11
CA PRO A 382 4.86 9.55 0.99
C PRO A 382 3.50 8.82 1.07
N LEU A 383 2.62 9.04 0.08
CA LEU A 383 1.27 8.49 0.08
C LEU A 383 1.24 6.98 -0.14
N GLN A 384 2.05 6.46 -1.07
CA GLN A 384 2.00 5.05 -1.45
C GLN A 384 3.19 4.24 -0.95
N THR A 385 4.29 4.92 -0.62
CA THR A 385 5.50 4.28 -0.13
C THR A 385 6.32 5.24 0.73
N GLN A 386 6.94 4.70 1.76
CA GLN A 386 8.02 5.33 2.51
C GLN A 386 9.30 4.55 2.22
N VAL A 387 10.43 5.23 2.28
CA VAL A 387 11.73 4.63 2.00
C VAL A 387 12.58 4.64 3.25
N MET A 388 13.06 3.47 3.65
CA MET A 388 14.03 3.32 4.74
C MET A 388 15.31 2.68 4.24
N VAL A 389 16.43 3.07 4.83
CA VAL A 389 17.72 2.41 4.61
C VAL A 389 18.31 1.97 5.94
N ALA A 390 19.02 0.85 5.89
CA ALA A 390 19.74 0.31 7.05
C ALA A 390 21.08 -0.26 6.61
N ARG A 391 22.03 -0.31 7.52
CA ARG A 391 23.33 -0.97 7.30
C ARG A 391 23.49 -2.17 8.20
N PRO A 392 24.22 -3.21 7.78
CA PRO A 392 24.62 -4.29 8.66
C PRO A 392 25.28 -3.75 9.94
N ALA A 393 24.84 -4.25 11.10
CA ALA A 393 25.55 -3.95 12.34
C ALA A 393 26.98 -4.48 12.24
N ALA A 394 27.93 -3.71 12.76
CA ALA A 394 29.32 -4.19 12.88
C ALA A 394 29.31 -5.46 13.75
N ASP A 395 30.00 -6.50 13.30
CA ASP A 395 30.18 -7.69 14.11
C ASP A 395 30.90 -7.28 15.40
N VAL A 396 30.21 -7.44 16.53
CA VAL A 396 30.83 -7.27 17.84
C VAL A 396 31.84 -8.42 17.98
N VAL A 397 33.09 -8.18 17.60
CA VAL A 397 34.19 -9.11 17.91
C VAL A 397 34.23 -9.21 19.43
N ARG A 398 33.59 -10.26 19.98
CA ARG A 398 33.82 -10.59 21.41
C ARG A 398 35.31 -10.87 21.54
N PRO A 399 36.05 -10.13 22.38
CA PRO A 399 37.43 -10.47 22.64
C PRO A 399 37.42 -11.90 23.20
N VAL A 400 38.11 -12.81 22.50
CA VAL A 400 38.39 -14.14 23.02
C VAL A 400 39.21 -13.90 24.25
N GLY A 401 38.59 -14.12 25.43
CA GLY A 401 39.28 -14.00 26.71
C GLY A 401 40.51 -14.92 26.72
N ARG A 402 41.64 -14.33 27.02
CA ARG A 402 42.90 -15.05 27.31
C ARG A 402 42.79 -15.73 28.66
#